data_fd1c2a391710b00d1ff008eaabb1f3bb
#
_entry.id   fd1c2a391710b00d1ff008eaabb1f3bb
#
_cell.length_a   1.000
_cell.length_b   1.000
_cell.length_c   1.000
_cell.angle_alpha   90.00
_cell.angle_beta   90.00
_cell.angle_gamma   90.00
#
_symmetry.space_group_name_H-M   'P 1'
#
loop_
_entity.id
_entity.type
_entity.pdbx_description
1 polymer ?
#
loop_
_entity_poly.entity_id
_entity_poly.type
_entity_poly.pdbx_seq_one_letter_code
_entity_poly.pdbx_strand_id
1 'polypeptide(L)'
;MFSAKLAHKWGSQRQDPTVNAEATGEFCWSVATWDLREAVNQTAEWFDSTVDEFERAKLEKEAAKLLNGPMVKASPIKFECKYYTTLPLPGNPRMGSADVVIGKVMAVHIGEKVLTNGMADLGKVQPIARCGYHQYTVVRAESIFEMIIPRDPKQPVGLEGS
;
A
#
# COMPACT_ATOMS: atom_id res chain seq x y z
N MET A 1 -2.55 3.32 -5.89
CA MET A 1 -2.55 4.67 -5.28
C MET A 1 -2.29 4.58 -3.79
N PHE A 2 -1.79 5.65 -3.21
CA PHE A 2 -1.73 5.82 -1.76
C PHE A 2 -2.13 7.25 -1.39
N SER A 3 -2.46 7.47 -0.12
CA SER A 3 -2.74 8.82 0.40
C SER A 3 -1.76 9.17 1.50
N ALA A 4 -1.30 10.41 1.50
CA ALA A 4 -0.41 10.98 2.50
C ALA A 4 -1.08 12.22 3.11
N LYS A 5 -1.17 12.26 4.43
CA LYS A 5 -1.78 13.37 5.16
C LYS A 5 -0.76 14.50 5.32
N LEU A 6 -1.17 15.75 5.12
CA LEU A 6 -0.31 16.90 5.41
C LEU A 6 -0.15 17.11 6.93
N ALA A 7 1.06 17.47 7.33
CA ALA A 7 1.37 17.72 8.73
C ALA A 7 0.73 18.98 9.26
N HIS A 8 -0.04 18.87 10.35
CA HIS A 8 -0.62 20.03 11.02
C HIS A 8 0.37 20.80 11.91
N LYS A 9 1.34 20.11 12.50
CA LYS A 9 2.21 20.69 13.52
C LYS A 9 3.34 21.59 12.99
N TRP A 10 3.70 21.45 11.72
CA TRP A 10 4.88 22.09 11.12
C TRP A 10 4.56 22.92 9.88
N GLY A 11 3.31 23.38 9.75
CA GLY A 11 2.86 24.24 8.65
C GLY A 11 2.99 23.54 7.29
N SER A 12 1.93 23.07 6.73
CA SER A 12 1.75 22.61 5.34
C SER A 12 2.88 21.74 4.70
N GLN A 13 3.76 21.13 5.51
CA GLN A 13 4.83 20.29 4.98
C GLN A 13 4.23 18.99 4.45
N ARG A 14 4.53 18.69 3.20
CA ARG A 14 4.10 17.46 2.54
C ARG A 14 4.96 16.30 3.04
N GLN A 15 4.38 15.11 3.13
CA GLN A 15 5.12 13.91 3.55
C GLN A 15 6.10 13.45 2.48
N ASP A 16 7.22 12.90 2.91
CA ASP A 16 8.30 12.43 2.05
C ASP A 16 7.85 11.44 0.96
N PRO A 17 6.94 10.47 1.21
CA PRO A 17 6.47 9.59 0.14
C PRO A 17 5.86 10.33 -1.05
N THR A 18 5.11 11.41 -0.81
CA THR A 18 4.54 12.21 -1.88
C THR A 18 5.60 13.00 -2.62
N VAL A 19 6.49 13.68 -1.87
CA VAL A 19 7.58 14.48 -2.46
C VAL A 19 8.50 13.60 -3.27
N ASN A 20 8.88 12.44 -2.74
CA ASN A 20 9.75 11.48 -3.40
C ASN A 20 9.12 10.91 -4.68
N ALA A 21 7.83 10.51 -4.63
CA ALA A 21 7.14 9.97 -5.79
C ALA A 21 7.05 10.99 -6.94
N GLU A 22 6.82 12.27 -6.62
CA GLU A 22 6.80 13.35 -7.63
C GLU A 22 8.20 13.66 -8.17
N ALA A 23 9.21 13.70 -7.31
CA ALA A 23 10.57 14.06 -7.71
C ALA A 23 11.24 12.96 -8.54
N THR A 24 11.01 11.68 -8.19
CA THR A 24 11.62 10.54 -8.89
C THR A 24 10.79 10.02 -10.06
N GLY A 25 9.49 10.36 -10.10
CA GLY A 25 8.57 9.83 -11.09
C GLY A 25 8.16 8.37 -10.85
N GLU A 26 8.48 7.80 -9.69
CA GLU A 26 8.24 6.39 -9.39
C GLU A 26 8.08 6.13 -7.88
N PHE A 27 7.45 5.01 -7.54
CA PHE A 27 7.36 4.53 -6.16
C PHE A 27 7.09 3.02 -6.12
N CYS A 28 7.47 2.38 -5.02
CA CYS A 28 7.12 1.02 -4.73
C CYS A 28 6.03 0.95 -3.66
N TRP A 29 5.07 0.04 -3.84
CA TRP A 29 4.03 -0.23 -2.87
C TRP A 29 4.19 -1.67 -2.35
N SER A 30 4.06 -1.86 -1.04
CA SER A 30 4.17 -3.16 -0.38
C SER A 30 2.96 -3.39 0.51
N VAL A 31 2.34 -4.58 0.42
CA VAL A 31 1.20 -4.90 1.27
C VAL A 31 1.63 -4.98 2.74
N ALA A 32 0.88 -4.31 3.60
CA ALA A 32 1.02 -4.45 5.05
C ALA A 32 0.26 -5.69 5.52
N THR A 33 0.96 -6.59 6.22
CA THR A 33 0.42 -7.86 6.71
C THR A 33 0.40 -7.89 8.24
N TRP A 34 -0.26 -8.90 8.81
CA TRP A 34 -0.27 -9.11 10.25
C TRP A 34 1.15 -9.19 10.83
N ASP A 35 2.06 -9.88 10.16
CA ASP A 35 3.44 -10.03 10.61
C ASP A 35 4.23 -8.71 10.58
N LEU A 36 3.86 -7.81 9.67
CA LEU A 36 4.49 -6.49 9.52
C LEU A 36 3.84 -5.40 10.38
N ARG A 37 2.80 -5.67 11.16
CA ARG A 37 2.02 -4.67 11.89
C ARG A 37 2.83 -3.77 12.81
N GLU A 38 3.82 -4.32 13.50
CA GLU A 38 4.69 -3.55 14.39
C GLU A 38 5.60 -2.60 13.60
N ALA A 39 6.17 -3.07 12.49
CA ALA A 39 6.97 -2.24 11.61
C ALA A 39 6.13 -1.12 10.97
N VAL A 40 4.91 -1.43 10.50
CA VAL A 40 3.96 -0.43 10.01
C VAL A 40 3.64 0.64 11.05
N ASN A 41 3.48 0.24 12.31
CA ASN A 41 3.25 1.20 13.40
C ASN A 41 4.49 2.07 13.67
N GLN A 42 5.68 1.51 13.60
CA GLN A 42 6.94 2.26 13.77
C GLN A 42 7.16 3.27 12.65
N THR A 43 6.91 2.91 11.38
CA THR A 43 7.04 3.83 10.24
C THR A 43 5.93 4.89 10.17
N ALA A 44 4.90 4.80 11.01
CA ALA A 44 3.88 5.84 11.14
C ALA A 44 4.30 7.01 12.06
N GLU A 45 5.44 6.90 12.72
CA GLU A 45 6.03 7.97 13.52
C GLU A 45 6.58 9.08 12.59
N TRP A 46 6.60 10.31 13.10
CA TRP A 46 7.17 11.45 12.37
C TRP A 46 8.69 11.48 12.55
N PHE A 47 9.40 11.33 11.45
CA PHE A 47 10.84 11.46 11.40
C PHE A 47 11.25 12.66 10.54
N ASP A 48 12.49 13.11 10.73
CA ASP A 48 13.16 14.00 9.78
C ASP A 48 13.39 13.27 8.46
N SER A 49 13.34 13.98 7.33
CA SER A 49 13.52 13.41 5.99
C SER A 49 14.89 12.75 5.76
N THR A 50 15.84 12.96 6.66
CA THR A 50 17.15 12.30 6.64
C THR A 50 17.15 10.91 7.29
N VAL A 51 16.08 10.53 7.98
CA VAL A 51 15.95 9.24 8.67
C VAL A 51 15.45 8.18 7.70
N ASP A 52 16.19 7.08 7.61
CA ASP A 52 15.75 5.91 6.84
C ASP A 52 14.77 5.08 7.67
N GLU A 53 13.49 5.10 7.29
CA GLU A 53 12.42 4.37 7.97
C GLU A 53 12.60 2.85 7.90
N PHE A 54 13.27 2.31 6.88
CA PHE A 54 13.60 0.89 6.81
C PHE A 54 14.54 0.47 7.93
N GLU A 55 15.59 1.25 8.16
CA GLU A 55 16.53 0.98 9.25
C GLU A 55 15.85 1.11 10.61
N ARG A 56 15.03 2.15 10.78
CA ARG A 56 14.30 2.42 12.01
C ARG A 56 13.33 1.29 12.37
N ALA A 57 12.60 0.78 11.39
CA ALA A 57 11.66 -0.33 11.56
C ALA A 57 12.32 -1.71 11.45
N LYS A 58 13.65 -1.77 11.28
CA LYS A 58 14.42 -3.01 11.08
C LYS A 58 13.89 -3.87 9.92
N LEU A 59 13.50 -3.20 8.84
CA LEU A 59 13.01 -3.84 7.63
C LEU A 59 14.16 -4.01 6.63
N GLU A 60 14.26 -5.18 6.03
CA GLU A 60 15.18 -5.42 4.93
C GLU A 60 14.62 -4.85 3.63
N LYS A 61 15.51 -4.17 2.88
CA LYS A 61 15.22 -3.68 1.54
C LYS A 61 15.42 -4.79 0.50
N GLU A 62 14.54 -4.84 -0.47
CA GLU A 62 14.67 -5.62 -1.70
C GLU A 62 14.68 -4.65 -2.89
N ALA A 63 15.62 -4.82 -3.80
CA ALA A 63 15.68 -3.98 -5.00
C ALA A 63 14.49 -4.27 -5.92
N ALA A 64 13.90 -3.21 -6.45
CA ALA A 64 12.94 -3.31 -7.54
C ALA A 64 13.62 -3.85 -8.81
N LYS A 65 12.84 -4.43 -9.73
CA LYS A 65 13.37 -5.01 -10.98
C LYS A 65 13.32 -4.03 -12.16
N LEU A 66 12.33 -3.15 -12.16
CA LEU A 66 12.08 -2.20 -13.25
C LEU A 66 12.34 -0.74 -12.83
N LEU A 67 12.25 -0.44 -11.55
CA LEU A 67 12.40 0.89 -10.98
C LEU A 67 13.56 0.94 -9.99
N ASN A 68 13.90 2.14 -9.50
CA ASN A 68 15.03 2.33 -8.58
C ASN A 68 14.63 2.31 -7.10
N GLY A 69 13.33 2.34 -6.80
CA GLY A 69 12.84 2.37 -5.42
C GLY A 69 13.01 1.04 -4.68
N PRO A 70 13.31 1.05 -3.38
CA PRO A 70 13.33 -0.17 -2.58
C PRO A 70 11.93 -0.69 -2.29
N MET A 71 11.81 -2.00 -2.17
CA MET A 71 10.60 -2.70 -1.71
C MET A 71 10.85 -3.31 -0.33
N VAL A 72 9.79 -3.49 0.45
CA VAL A 72 9.87 -4.24 1.72
C VAL A 72 10.03 -5.72 1.43
N LYS A 73 11.21 -6.29 1.70
CA LYS A 73 11.54 -7.70 1.39
C LYS A 73 10.56 -8.69 2.02
N ALA A 74 10.14 -8.44 3.26
CA ALA A 74 9.23 -9.31 4.00
C ALA A 74 7.77 -9.25 3.51
N SER A 75 7.41 -8.23 2.71
CA SER A 75 6.05 -8.13 2.16
C SER A 75 5.83 -9.17 1.06
N PRO A 76 4.77 -9.99 1.14
CA PRO A 76 4.51 -11.03 0.16
C PRO A 76 3.95 -10.54 -1.17
N ILE A 77 3.38 -9.33 -1.21
CA ILE A 77 2.87 -8.72 -2.44
C ILE A 77 3.39 -7.29 -2.55
N LYS A 78 4.02 -6.97 -3.68
CA LYS A 78 4.64 -5.67 -3.93
C LYS A 78 4.35 -5.21 -5.36
N PHE A 79 4.21 -3.90 -5.54
CA PHE A 79 4.01 -3.28 -6.85
C PHE A 79 5.11 -2.27 -7.14
N GLU A 80 5.63 -2.28 -8.34
CA GLU A 80 6.45 -1.21 -8.87
C GLU A 80 5.55 -0.28 -9.69
N CYS A 81 5.54 1.01 -9.35
CA CYS A 81 4.62 1.98 -9.91
C CYS A 81 5.35 3.19 -10.48
N LYS A 82 5.04 3.57 -11.73
CA LYS A 82 5.36 4.90 -12.24
C LYS A 82 4.34 5.90 -11.73
N TYR A 83 4.84 7.04 -11.25
CA TYR A 83 3.99 8.16 -10.86
C TYR A 83 3.16 8.63 -12.04
N TYR A 84 1.88 8.91 -11.79
CA TYR A 84 0.96 9.44 -12.79
C TYR A 84 0.52 10.85 -12.44
N THR A 85 -0.04 11.05 -11.24
CA THR A 85 -0.52 12.34 -10.75
C THR A 85 -0.73 12.34 -9.24
N THR A 86 -0.77 13.54 -8.67
CA THR A 86 -1.22 13.77 -7.29
C THR A 86 -2.51 14.58 -7.31
N LEU A 87 -3.51 14.11 -6.60
CA LEU A 87 -4.76 14.83 -6.36
C LEU A 87 -4.74 15.39 -4.94
N PRO A 88 -4.59 16.72 -4.77
CA PRO A 88 -4.70 17.34 -3.47
C PRO A 88 -6.17 17.39 -3.03
N LEU A 89 -6.46 16.85 -1.87
CA LEU A 89 -7.78 16.87 -1.23
C LEU A 89 -7.79 17.93 -0.13
N PRO A 90 -8.62 18.99 -0.26
CA PRO A 90 -8.73 20.00 0.77
C PRO A 90 -9.35 19.38 2.04
N GLY A 91 -8.80 19.73 3.17
CA GLY A 91 -9.31 19.35 4.48
C GLY A 91 -9.80 20.55 5.27
N ASN A 92 -10.45 20.31 6.39
CA ASN A 92 -10.81 21.37 7.31
C ASN A 92 -9.60 21.78 8.19
N PRO A 93 -9.62 22.96 8.83
CA PRO A 93 -8.50 23.46 9.63
C PRO A 93 -8.05 22.56 10.77
N ARG A 94 -8.90 21.64 11.24
CA ARG A 94 -8.58 20.69 12.33
C ARG A 94 -8.02 19.36 11.83
N MET A 95 -8.45 18.93 10.65
CA MET A 95 -8.11 17.60 10.10
C MET A 95 -6.94 17.64 9.12
N GLY A 96 -6.62 18.83 8.57
CA GLY A 96 -5.63 18.99 7.51
C GLY A 96 -6.12 18.49 6.16
N SER A 97 -5.30 18.70 5.15
CA SER A 97 -5.50 18.20 3.81
C SER A 97 -4.76 16.86 3.62
N ALA A 98 -5.00 16.20 2.52
CA ALA A 98 -4.31 14.99 2.14
C ALA A 98 -3.99 14.99 0.64
N ASP A 99 -2.86 14.42 0.27
CA ASP A 99 -2.51 14.14 -1.11
C ASP A 99 -2.89 12.69 -1.43
N VAL A 100 -3.51 12.46 -2.58
CA VAL A 100 -3.71 11.13 -3.15
C VAL A 100 -2.79 10.97 -4.34
N VAL A 101 -1.77 10.15 -4.18
CA VAL A 101 -0.80 9.84 -5.24
C VAL A 101 -1.31 8.66 -6.04
N ILE A 102 -1.41 8.83 -7.36
CA ILE A 102 -1.84 7.82 -8.31
C ILE A 102 -0.64 7.40 -9.15
N GLY A 103 -0.47 6.10 -9.32
CA GLY A 103 0.58 5.54 -10.17
C GLY A 103 0.07 4.42 -11.07
N LYS A 104 0.77 4.22 -12.18
CA LYS A 104 0.58 3.09 -13.09
C LYS A 104 1.44 1.93 -12.61
N VAL A 105 0.82 0.77 -12.35
CA VAL A 105 1.54 -0.45 -11.99
C VAL A 105 2.32 -0.96 -13.21
N MET A 106 3.62 -1.13 -13.03
CA MET A 106 4.56 -1.61 -14.06
C MET A 106 4.94 -3.06 -13.83
N ALA A 107 5.06 -3.49 -12.57
CA ALA A 107 5.32 -4.87 -12.18
C ALA A 107 4.58 -5.23 -10.90
N VAL A 108 4.23 -6.51 -10.77
CA VAL A 108 3.63 -7.12 -9.59
C VAL A 108 4.53 -8.27 -9.14
N HIS A 109 4.91 -8.27 -7.87
CA HIS A 109 5.67 -9.33 -7.23
C HIS A 109 4.77 -10.04 -6.23
N ILE A 110 4.62 -11.35 -6.39
CA ILE A 110 3.83 -12.19 -5.48
C ILE A 110 4.71 -13.34 -5.02
N GLY A 111 4.88 -13.49 -3.70
CA GLY A 111 5.63 -14.58 -3.12
C GLY A 111 4.88 -15.91 -3.28
N GLU A 112 5.55 -16.98 -3.71
CA GLU A 112 4.94 -18.29 -3.92
C GLU A 112 4.24 -18.85 -2.68
N LYS A 113 4.75 -18.54 -1.48
CA LYS A 113 4.18 -18.98 -0.20
C LYS A 113 2.74 -18.51 0.06
N VAL A 114 2.32 -17.47 -0.62
CA VAL A 114 0.94 -16.91 -0.49
C VAL A 114 0.06 -17.25 -1.69
N LEU A 115 0.49 -18.17 -2.53
CA LEU A 115 -0.32 -18.68 -3.62
C LEU A 115 -1.07 -19.96 -3.22
N THR A 116 -2.27 -20.12 -3.74
CA THR A 116 -3.06 -21.37 -3.76
C THR A 116 -3.61 -21.54 -5.17
N ASN A 117 -3.26 -22.63 -5.84
CA ASN A 117 -3.66 -22.89 -7.22
C ASN A 117 -3.33 -21.76 -8.21
N GLY A 118 -2.17 -21.09 -8.02
CA GLY A 118 -1.72 -19.99 -8.87
C GLY A 118 -2.38 -18.63 -8.57
N MET A 119 -3.30 -18.55 -7.62
CA MET A 119 -3.96 -17.31 -7.19
C MET A 119 -3.46 -16.85 -5.83
N ALA A 120 -3.44 -15.53 -5.62
CA ALA A 120 -3.10 -14.96 -4.31
C ALA A 120 -4.16 -15.32 -3.28
N ASP A 121 -3.74 -16.02 -2.23
CA ASP A 121 -4.58 -16.47 -1.12
C ASP A 121 -4.53 -15.43 0.02
N LEU A 122 -5.59 -14.65 0.16
CA LEU A 122 -5.67 -13.58 1.17
C LEU A 122 -5.63 -14.12 2.60
N GLY A 123 -6.08 -15.35 2.84
CA GLY A 123 -5.95 -16.02 4.14
C GLY A 123 -4.49 -16.29 4.51
N LYS A 124 -3.63 -16.55 3.52
CA LYS A 124 -2.16 -16.68 3.70
C LYS A 124 -1.46 -15.32 3.74
N VAL A 125 -1.90 -14.34 2.96
CA VAL A 125 -1.35 -12.97 2.96
C VAL A 125 -1.60 -12.28 4.28
N GLN A 126 -2.77 -12.44 4.87
CA GLN A 126 -3.24 -11.78 6.08
C GLN A 126 -3.04 -10.25 6.05
N PRO A 127 -3.54 -9.55 5.02
CA PRO A 127 -3.40 -8.11 4.95
C PRO A 127 -4.13 -7.44 6.11
N ILE A 128 -3.54 -6.35 6.61
CA ILE A 128 -4.18 -5.51 7.63
C ILE A 128 -4.80 -4.27 7.01
N ALA A 129 -5.87 -3.79 7.62
CA ALA A 129 -6.52 -2.54 7.22
C ALA A 129 -6.86 -1.69 8.45
N ARG A 130 -6.69 -0.36 8.30
CA ARG A 130 -7.04 0.59 9.34
C ARG A 130 -8.56 0.85 9.32
N CYS A 131 -9.21 0.63 10.46
CA CYS A 131 -10.65 0.83 10.62
C CYS A 131 -11.03 2.24 11.12
N GLY A 132 -10.03 3.01 11.56
CA GLY A 132 -10.21 4.34 12.12
C GLY A 132 -9.59 4.46 13.51
N TYR A 133 -9.32 5.69 13.96
CA TYR A 133 -8.60 5.97 15.21
C TYR A 133 -7.33 5.11 15.35
N HIS A 134 -7.30 4.19 16.32
CA HIS A 134 -6.19 3.27 16.59
C HIS A 134 -6.54 1.80 16.30
N GLN A 135 -7.69 1.56 15.66
CA GLN A 135 -8.17 0.21 15.39
C GLN A 135 -7.73 -0.27 14.01
N TYR A 136 -7.30 -1.52 13.96
CA TYR A 136 -6.98 -2.23 12.72
C TYR A 136 -7.71 -3.57 12.71
N THR A 137 -7.94 -4.08 11.51
CA THR A 137 -8.41 -5.45 11.28
C THR A 137 -7.40 -6.21 10.45
N VAL A 138 -7.49 -7.53 10.48
CA VAL A 138 -6.71 -8.44 9.64
C VAL A 138 -7.67 -9.34 8.85
N VAL A 139 -7.40 -9.53 7.57
CA VAL A 139 -8.14 -10.50 6.77
C VAL A 139 -7.62 -11.90 7.11
N ARG A 140 -8.52 -12.78 7.53
CA ARG A 140 -8.25 -14.19 7.83
C ARG A 140 -9.12 -15.08 6.95
N ALA A 141 -8.72 -16.34 6.78
CA ALA A 141 -9.47 -17.29 5.94
C ALA A 141 -10.95 -17.38 6.30
N GLU A 142 -11.26 -17.38 7.60
CA GLU A 142 -12.65 -17.45 8.11
C GLU A 142 -13.48 -16.18 7.86
N SER A 143 -12.85 -15.06 7.49
CA SER A 143 -13.56 -13.82 7.15
C SER A 143 -13.80 -13.63 5.65
N ILE A 144 -13.29 -14.56 4.84
CA ILE A 144 -13.42 -14.50 3.37
C ILE A 144 -14.65 -15.29 2.95
N PHE A 145 -15.50 -14.70 2.14
CA PHE A 145 -16.67 -15.34 1.56
C PHE A 145 -16.79 -14.96 0.08
N GLU A 146 -17.41 -15.83 -0.69
CA GLU A 146 -17.66 -15.61 -2.11
C GLU A 146 -19.02 -14.93 -2.31
N MET A 147 -19.04 -13.95 -3.20
CA MET A 147 -20.25 -13.33 -3.72
C MET A 147 -20.23 -13.41 -5.23
N ILE A 148 -21.04 -14.31 -5.78
CA ILE A 148 -21.16 -14.46 -7.22
C ILE A 148 -22.26 -13.52 -7.72
N ILE A 149 -21.90 -12.65 -8.70
CA ILE A 149 -22.89 -11.77 -9.32
C ILE A 149 -23.93 -12.64 -10.07
N PRO A 150 -25.24 -12.45 -9.83
CA PRO A 150 -26.26 -13.15 -10.60
C PRO A 150 -26.05 -12.92 -12.09
N ARG A 151 -25.80 -14.00 -12.84
CA ARG A 151 -25.52 -13.90 -14.28
C ARG A 151 -26.78 -13.57 -15.06
N ASP A 152 -26.74 -12.49 -15.81
CA ASP A 152 -27.58 -12.35 -17.00
C ASP A 152 -26.92 -13.18 -18.12
N PRO A 153 -27.62 -14.19 -18.70
CA PRO A 153 -27.07 -15.02 -19.79
C PRO A 153 -26.58 -14.23 -21.00
N LYS A 154 -26.96 -12.96 -21.12
CA LYS A 154 -26.60 -12.06 -22.22
C LYS A 154 -25.38 -11.19 -21.92
N GLN A 155 -24.85 -11.19 -20.70
CA GLN A 155 -23.64 -10.43 -20.39
C GLN A 155 -22.39 -11.24 -20.73
N PRO A 156 -21.39 -10.59 -21.35
CA PRO A 156 -20.10 -11.23 -21.59
C PRO A 156 -19.46 -11.62 -20.26
N VAL A 157 -18.81 -12.76 -20.21
CA VAL A 157 -18.06 -13.22 -19.05
C VAL A 157 -16.94 -12.21 -18.78
N GLY A 158 -16.98 -11.57 -17.61
CA GLY A 158 -15.97 -10.60 -17.18
C GLY A 158 -14.63 -11.26 -16.84
N LEU A 159 -13.65 -10.44 -16.46
CA LEU A 159 -12.32 -10.88 -16.04
C LEU A 159 -12.31 -11.72 -14.72
N GLU A 160 -13.44 -11.94 -14.12
CA GLU A 160 -13.59 -12.60 -12.81
C GLU A 160 -13.60 -14.13 -12.88
N GLY A 161 -13.14 -14.70 -13.97
CA GLY A 161 -12.98 -16.14 -14.12
C GLY A 161 -14.32 -16.90 -14.05
N SER A 162 -14.58 -17.72 -15.01
CA SER A 162 -15.68 -18.71 -14.96
C SER A 162 -15.36 -19.86 -14.04
#